data_e91bed52e0e9be50ff244d19e595ddef
#
_entry.id   e91bed52e0e9be50ff244d19e595ddef
#
_cell.length_a   1.000
_cell.length_b   1.000
_cell.length_c   1.000
_cell.angle_alpha   90.00
_cell.angle_beta   90.00
_cell.angle_gamma   90.00
#
_symmetry.space_group_name_H-M   'P 1'
#
loop_
_entity.id
_entity.type
_entity.pdbx_description
1 polymer ?
#
loop_
_entity_poly.entity_id
_entity_poly.type
_entity_poly.pdbx_seq_one_letter_code
_entity_poly.pdbx_strand_id
1 'polypeptide(L)'
;VGFLIYRAYEWALLRRITTLPGHICFMIPEEDLISAPEKLAEVSRWCTEINAYNLNRVSLQGQRELDQGNHIRTLTFHISTAEPERVKPVLPKIRVISSFARLLLHIGETTETAGEGMDVVVAIGKSGRDEIVGCIRRMANDHLPPEEVDEQTFERYLTFPYTPDMVMKTGGYHLTDFLLWQSVYSELFFSDVNWRYFRKIDFLRALRDYQSRKRRFGK
;
A
#
# COMPACT_ATOMS: atom_id res chain seq x y z
N VAL A 1 33.07 -0.35 -5.24
CA VAL A 1 32.93 -1.64 -4.53
C VAL A 1 31.60 -1.71 -3.78
N GLY A 2 31.19 -0.69 -2.99
CA GLY A 2 29.94 -0.71 -2.22
C GLY A 2 28.67 -0.89 -3.06
N PHE A 3 28.56 -0.26 -4.22
CA PHE A 3 27.38 -0.34 -5.10
C PHE A 3 27.16 -1.75 -5.66
N LEU A 4 28.21 -2.45 -6.06
CA LEU A 4 28.13 -3.84 -6.58
C LEU A 4 27.69 -4.82 -5.50
N ILE A 5 28.20 -4.66 -4.29
CA ILE A 5 27.80 -5.48 -3.12
C ILE A 5 26.31 -5.27 -2.80
N TYR A 6 25.84 -4.03 -2.87
CA TYR A 6 24.44 -3.70 -2.65
C TYR A 6 23.51 -4.38 -3.67
N ARG A 7 23.84 -4.28 -4.96
CA ARG A 7 23.07 -4.92 -6.03
C ARG A 7 23.08 -6.45 -5.93
N ALA A 8 24.23 -7.04 -5.60
CA ALA A 8 24.32 -8.48 -5.39
C ALA A 8 23.44 -8.93 -4.21
N TYR A 9 23.39 -8.15 -3.12
CA TYR A 9 22.56 -8.47 -1.98
C TYR A 9 21.06 -8.29 -2.27
N GLU A 10 20.65 -7.23 -2.96
CA GLU A 10 19.28 -7.06 -3.44
C GLU A 10 18.83 -8.24 -4.29
N TRP A 11 19.68 -8.66 -5.24
CA TRP A 11 19.39 -9.81 -6.08
C TRP A 11 19.29 -11.12 -5.29
N ALA A 12 20.16 -11.33 -4.29
CA ALA A 12 20.10 -12.49 -3.41
C ALA A 12 18.83 -12.53 -2.56
N LEU A 13 18.36 -11.35 -2.08
CA LEU A 13 17.07 -11.24 -1.38
C LEU A 13 15.91 -11.56 -2.32
N LEU A 14 15.88 -10.96 -3.49
CA LEU A 14 14.81 -11.13 -4.48
C LEU A 14 14.65 -12.60 -4.88
N ARG A 15 15.75 -13.33 -5.05
CA ARG A 15 15.71 -14.78 -5.35
C ARG A 15 15.10 -15.63 -4.25
N ARG A 16 15.15 -15.18 -3.01
CA ARG A 16 14.62 -15.90 -1.85
C ARG A 16 13.16 -15.57 -1.55
N ILE A 17 12.60 -14.55 -2.19
CA ILE A 17 11.19 -14.19 -2.04
C ILE A 17 10.39 -15.08 -3.00
N THR A 18 9.56 -15.95 -2.43
CA THR A 18 8.71 -16.90 -3.16
C THR A 18 7.22 -16.64 -2.96
N THR A 19 6.87 -15.88 -1.94
CA THR A 19 5.48 -15.52 -1.63
C THR A 19 5.37 -14.02 -1.49
N LEU A 20 4.45 -13.41 -2.22
CA LEU A 20 4.19 -11.97 -2.21
C LEU A 20 2.81 -11.67 -1.61
N PRO A 21 2.66 -10.56 -0.88
CA PRO A 21 1.34 -10.03 -0.57
C PRO A 21 0.65 -9.56 -1.84
N GLY A 22 -0.64 -9.84 -1.99
CA GLY A 22 -1.43 -9.34 -3.11
C GLY A 22 -1.72 -7.85 -3.02
N HIS A 23 -1.81 -7.33 -1.79
CA HIS A 23 -2.04 -5.92 -1.51
C HIS A 23 -1.12 -5.40 -0.39
N ILE A 24 -0.35 -4.38 -0.70
CA ILE A 24 0.54 -3.69 0.24
C ILE A 24 0.02 -2.28 0.47
N CYS A 25 -0.05 -1.87 1.75
CA CYS A 25 -0.38 -0.50 2.12
C CYS A 25 0.79 0.16 2.86
N PHE A 26 1.24 1.30 2.39
CA PHE A 26 2.16 2.18 3.11
C PHE A 26 1.38 3.27 3.80
N MET A 27 1.64 3.45 5.10
CA MET A 27 1.11 4.57 5.87
C MET A 27 2.19 5.63 6.00
N ILE A 28 1.96 6.77 5.38
CA ILE A 28 2.95 7.83 5.21
C ILE A 28 2.41 9.11 5.86
N PRO A 29 3.16 9.73 6.79
CA PRO A 29 2.84 11.06 7.28
C PRO A 29 2.87 12.10 6.16
N GLU A 30 2.03 13.13 6.26
CA GLU A 30 1.98 14.21 5.26
C GLU A 30 3.35 14.87 5.05
N GLU A 31 4.08 15.13 6.13
CA GLU A 31 5.41 15.75 6.08
C GLU A 31 6.41 14.89 5.30
N ASP A 32 6.32 13.57 5.44
CA ASP A 32 7.15 12.60 4.73
C ASP A 32 6.84 12.62 3.23
N LEU A 33 5.55 12.66 2.85
CA LEU A 33 5.14 12.81 1.46
C LEU A 33 5.68 14.11 0.86
N ILE A 34 5.50 15.24 1.55
CA ILE A 34 5.95 16.55 1.05
C ILE A 34 7.47 16.59 0.90
N SER A 35 8.20 15.95 1.82
CA SER A 35 9.67 15.93 1.81
C SER A 35 10.29 15.08 0.70
N ALA A 36 9.60 14.00 0.28
CA ALA A 36 10.09 13.04 -0.71
C ALA A 36 8.94 12.44 -1.55
N PRO A 37 8.20 13.26 -2.31
CA PRO A 37 7.03 12.80 -3.08
C PRO A 37 7.38 11.84 -4.22
N GLU A 38 8.59 11.94 -4.78
CA GLU A 38 9.12 11.03 -5.81
C GLU A 38 9.27 9.60 -5.33
N LYS A 39 9.36 9.40 -4.02
CA LYS A 39 9.50 8.07 -3.41
C LYS A 39 8.28 7.17 -3.67
N LEU A 40 7.08 7.74 -3.84
CA LEU A 40 5.90 6.97 -4.21
C LEU A 40 6.11 6.27 -5.56
N ALA A 41 6.57 7.02 -6.55
CA ALA A 41 6.86 6.46 -7.88
C ALA A 41 8.02 5.45 -7.84
N GLU A 42 9.03 5.70 -7.00
CA GLU A 42 10.17 4.80 -6.81
C GLU A 42 9.72 3.44 -6.23
N VAL A 43 8.95 3.45 -5.14
CA VAL A 43 8.42 2.23 -4.52
C VAL A 43 7.45 1.49 -5.46
N SER A 44 6.62 2.21 -6.20
CA SER A 44 5.73 1.64 -7.21
C SER A 44 6.52 0.90 -8.31
N ARG A 45 7.64 1.46 -8.79
CA ARG A 45 8.53 0.77 -9.74
C ARG A 45 9.15 -0.50 -9.14
N TRP A 46 9.54 -0.48 -7.86
CA TRP A 46 10.05 -1.70 -7.22
C TRP A 46 9.01 -2.82 -7.24
N CYS A 47 7.75 -2.52 -6.99
CA CYS A 47 6.67 -3.51 -7.05
C CYS A 47 6.49 -4.07 -8.47
N THR A 48 6.50 -3.22 -9.52
CA THR A 48 6.41 -3.69 -10.91
C THR A 48 7.63 -4.53 -11.31
N GLU A 49 8.84 -4.17 -10.89
CA GLU A 49 10.06 -4.94 -11.12
C GLU A 49 10.04 -6.31 -10.42
N ILE A 50 9.56 -6.37 -9.17
CA ILE A 50 9.42 -7.61 -8.40
C ILE A 50 8.40 -8.54 -9.06
N ASN A 51 7.26 -8.00 -9.50
CA ASN A 51 6.26 -8.75 -10.25
C ASN A 51 6.84 -9.32 -11.55
N ALA A 52 7.53 -8.50 -12.35
CA ALA A 52 8.16 -8.93 -13.59
C ALA A 52 9.21 -10.03 -13.35
N TYR A 53 10.01 -9.91 -12.29
CA TYR A 53 10.98 -10.93 -11.92
C TYR A 53 10.31 -12.27 -11.57
N ASN A 54 9.23 -12.23 -10.76
CA ASN A 54 8.50 -13.44 -10.38
C ASN A 54 7.83 -14.11 -11.57
N LEU A 55 7.16 -13.36 -12.45
CA LEU A 55 6.54 -13.89 -13.66
C LEU A 55 7.56 -14.59 -14.56
N ASN A 56 8.76 -14.02 -14.75
CA ASN A 56 9.82 -14.63 -15.53
C ASN A 56 10.32 -15.93 -14.90
N ARG A 57 10.48 -15.96 -13.57
CA ARG A 57 10.93 -17.16 -12.85
C ARG A 57 9.94 -18.30 -13.00
N VAL A 58 8.63 -18.03 -12.86
CA VAL A 58 7.56 -19.03 -13.00
C VAL A 58 7.47 -19.55 -14.42
N SER A 59 7.61 -18.68 -15.41
CA SER A 59 7.59 -19.05 -16.82
C SER A 59 8.75 -20.03 -17.17
N LEU A 60 9.92 -19.80 -16.58
CA LEU A 60 11.09 -20.68 -16.76
C LEU A 60 10.94 -22.06 -16.09
N GLN A 61 10.13 -22.16 -15.03
CA GLN A 61 9.88 -23.41 -14.30
C GLN A 61 8.68 -24.20 -14.83
N GLY A 62 7.99 -23.74 -15.86
CA GLY A 62 6.83 -24.40 -16.47
C GLY A 62 5.57 -24.43 -15.60
N GLN A 63 5.53 -23.70 -14.49
CA GLN A 63 4.45 -23.71 -13.49
C GLN A 63 3.43 -22.57 -13.69
N ARG A 64 3.07 -22.25 -14.94
CA ARG A 64 2.18 -21.11 -15.25
C ARG A 64 0.81 -21.14 -14.57
N GLU A 65 0.28 -22.31 -14.24
CA GLU A 65 -1.07 -22.42 -13.65
C GLU A 65 -1.12 -22.23 -12.12
N LEU A 66 -0.01 -22.43 -11.41
CA LEU A 66 0.03 -22.39 -9.94
C LEU A 66 0.27 -20.99 -9.35
N ASP A 67 0.62 -20.00 -10.17
CA ASP A 67 1.12 -18.70 -9.67
C ASP A 67 0.26 -17.48 -10.06
N GLN A 68 -0.98 -17.69 -10.53
CA GLN A 68 -1.90 -16.59 -10.91
C GLN A 68 -2.26 -15.64 -9.75
N GLY A 69 -1.90 -15.98 -8.51
CA GLY A 69 -2.16 -15.18 -7.31
C GLY A 69 -0.92 -14.60 -6.62
N ASN A 70 0.29 -15.02 -6.99
CA ASN A 70 1.52 -14.64 -6.26
C ASN A 70 2.22 -13.41 -6.87
N HIS A 71 1.50 -12.32 -6.94
CA HIS A 71 2.01 -11.03 -7.37
C HIS A 71 1.33 -9.89 -6.62
N ILE A 72 2.00 -8.76 -6.51
CA ILE A 72 1.45 -7.54 -5.94
C ILE A 72 0.45 -6.97 -6.95
N ARG A 73 -0.85 -7.08 -6.64
CA ARG A 73 -1.94 -6.54 -7.47
C ARG A 73 -2.17 -5.06 -7.19
N THR A 74 -2.10 -4.71 -5.90
CA THR A 74 -2.43 -3.36 -5.44
C THR A 74 -1.36 -2.85 -4.49
N LEU A 75 -0.93 -1.62 -4.72
CA LEU A 75 -0.07 -0.86 -3.82
C LEU A 75 -0.83 0.38 -3.38
N THR A 76 -1.09 0.52 -2.10
CA THR A 76 -1.76 1.69 -1.52
C THR A 76 -0.76 2.55 -0.75
N PHE A 77 -0.79 3.86 -0.99
CA PHE A 77 -0.17 4.86 -0.14
C PHE A 77 -1.28 5.64 0.56
N HIS A 78 -1.41 5.44 1.85
CA HIS A 78 -2.37 6.17 2.68
C HIS A 78 -1.67 7.33 3.37
N ILE A 79 -2.12 8.54 3.07
CA ILE A 79 -1.61 9.79 3.62
C ILE A 79 -2.71 10.46 4.43
N SER A 80 -2.58 10.43 5.75
CA SER A 80 -3.49 11.13 6.64
C SER A 80 -3.12 12.61 6.68
N THR A 81 -4.09 13.47 6.37
CA THR A 81 -3.96 14.93 6.45
C THR A 81 -5.30 15.58 6.74
N ALA A 82 -5.29 16.59 7.60
CA ALA A 82 -6.44 17.45 7.81
C ALA A 82 -6.58 18.54 6.72
N GLU A 83 -5.49 18.82 5.99
CA GLU A 83 -5.39 19.91 5.02
C GLU A 83 -4.90 19.38 3.66
N PRO A 84 -5.74 18.72 2.85
CA PRO A 84 -5.34 18.15 1.56
C PRO A 84 -4.74 19.19 0.58
N GLU A 85 -5.05 20.47 0.76
CA GLU A 85 -4.50 21.56 -0.06
C GLU A 85 -2.97 21.65 0.00
N ARG A 86 -2.37 21.30 1.15
CA ARG A 86 -0.91 21.32 1.34
C ARG A 86 -0.16 20.34 0.44
N VAL A 87 -0.84 19.30 -0.01
CA VAL A 87 -0.27 18.25 -0.88
C VAL A 87 -0.35 18.62 -2.37
N LYS A 88 -1.18 19.61 -2.74
CA LYS A 88 -1.35 20.02 -4.15
C LYS A 88 -0.03 20.29 -4.90
N PRO A 89 0.98 20.97 -4.32
CA PRO A 89 2.23 21.24 -5.04
C PRO A 89 3.01 20.00 -5.44
N VAL A 90 2.82 18.87 -4.75
CA VAL A 90 3.55 17.62 -5.03
C VAL A 90 2.79 16.64 -5.94
N LEU A 91 1.52 16.91 -6.25
CA LEU A 91 0.69 16.05 -7.12
C LEU A 91 1.30 15.76 -8.50
N PRO A 92 1.97 16.72 -9.20
CA PRO A 92 2.62 16.42 -10.47
C PRO A 92 3.65 15.29 -10.37
N LYS A 93 4.37 15.19 -9.25
CA LYS A 93 5.32 14.10 -9.00
C LYS A 93 4.64 12.75 -8.75
N ILE A 94 3.46 12.76 -8.14
CA ILE A 94 2.64 11.56 -7.92
C ILE A 94 2.07 11.07 -9.25
N ARG A 95 1.55 11.97 -10.09
CA ARG A 95 0.96 11.63 -11.39
C ARG A 95 1.94 10.95 -12.36
N VAL A 96 3.24 11.06 -12.14
CA VAL A 96 4.26 10.32 -12.92
C VAL A 96 4.03 8.79 -12.85
N ILE A 97 3.39 8.29 -11.79
CA ILE A 97 3.07 6.87 -11.61
C ILE A 97 2.21 6.36 -12.78
N SER A 98 1.31 7.18 -13.33
CA SER A 98 0.43 6.79 -14.45
C SER A 98 1.16 6.44 -15.75
N SER A 99 2.44 6.78 -15.85
CA SER A 99 3.28 6.41 -17.02
C SER A 99 3.70 4.93 -17.04
N PHE A 100 3.54 4.18 -15.93
CA PHE A 100 3.98 2.78 -15.82
C PHE A 100 3.09 1.90 -14.93
N ALA A 101 2.04 2.45 -14.32
CA ALA A 101 1.07 1.74 -13.49
C ALA A 101 -0.30 2.42 -13.58
N ARG A 102 -1.36 1.75 -13.18
CA ARG A 102 -2.69 2.36 -13.07
C ARG A 102 -2.79 3.13 -11.76
N LEU A 103 -2.72 4.45 -11.82
CA LEU A 103 -2.85 5.35 -10.69
C LEU A 103 -4.32 5.63 -10.39
N LEU A 104 -4.72 5.40 -9.12
CA LEU A 104 -5.99 5.84 -8.54
C LEU A 104 -5.65 6.86 -7.46
N LEU A 105 -5.86 8.14 -7.73
CA LEU A 105 -5.53 9.24 -6.84
C LEU A 105 -6.80 9.78 -6.20
N HIS A 106 -6.95 9.53 -4.90
CA HIS A 106 -8.04 10.03 -4.07
C HIS A 106 -7.57 11.25 -3.26
N ILE A 107 -8.25 12.37 -3.41
CA ILE A 107 -7.97 13.61 -2.66
C ILE A 107 -9.29 14.13 -2.10
N GLY A 108 -9.51 13.98 -0.80
CA GLY A 108 -10.80 14.27 -0.19
C GLY A 108 -11.92 13.43 -0.83
N GLU A 109 -12.86 14.10 -1.49
CA GLU A 109 -14.00 13.45 -2.17
C GLU A 109 -13.76 13.25 -3.68
N THR A 110 -12.60 13.66 -4.21
CA THR A 110 -12.30 13.54 -5.64
C THR A 110 -11.42 12.33 -5.93
N THR A 111 -11.67 11.69 -7.07
CA THR A 111 -10.89 10.55 -7.55
C THR A 111 -10.45 10.79 -8.99
N GLU A 112 -9.16 10.65 -9.24
CA GLU A 112 -8.56 10.67 -10.58
C GLU A 112 -8.05 9.25 -10.89
N THR A 113 -8.28 8.77 -12.12
CA THR A 113 -7.73 7.49 -12.59
C THR A 113 -6.97 7.70 -13.89
N ALA A 114 -5.73 7.21 -13.97
CA ALA A 114 -4.90 7.33 -15.17
C ALA A 114 -3.88 6.18 -15.26
N GLY A 115 -3.48 5.81 -16.49
CA GLY A 115 -2.50 4.74 -16.74
C GLY A 115 -3.13 3.35 -16.73
N GLU A 116 -2.28 2.33 -16.91
CA GLU A 116 -2.65 0.91 -17.00
C GLU A 116 -1.65 0.05 -16.23
N GLY A 117 -2.03 -1.21 -15.91
CA GLY A 117 -1.16 -2.18 -15.25
C GLY A 117 -1.49 -2.40 -13.78
N MET A 118 -0.48 -2.53 -12.91
CA MET A 118 -0.66 -2.73 -11.48
C MET A 118 -1.35 -1.51 -10.85
N ASP A 119 -2.31 -1.77 -9.97
CA ASP A 119 -3.03 -0.70 -9.28
C ASP A 119 -2.13 -0.02 -8.23
N VAL A 120 -2.00 1.29 -8.36
CA VAL A 120 -1.36 2.14 -7.36
C VAL A 120 -2.38 3.15 -6.85
N VAL A 121 -2.85 2.95 -5.63
CA VAL A 121 -3.82 3.81 -4.96
C VAL A 121 -3.05 4.81 -4.11
N VAL A 122 -3.30 6.09 -4.32
CA VAL A 122 -2.78 7.17 -3.46
C VAL A 122 -3.98 7.84 -2.80
N ALA A 123 -4.18 7.56 -1.52
CA ALA A 123 -5.30 8.06 -0.74
C ALA A 123 -4.82 9.19 0.19
N ILE A 124 -5.21 10.41 -0.12
CA ILE A 124 -4.86 11.64 0.62
C ILE A 124 -6.12 12.17 1.30
N GLY A 125 -6.15 12.13 2.63
CA GLY A 125 -7.32 12.60 3.36
C GLY A 125 -7.38 12.14 4.80
N LYS A 126 -8.53 11.62 5.20
CA LYS A 126 -8.93 11.35 6.57
C LYS A 126 -8.08 10.25 7.23
N SER A 127 -7.92 10.35 8.55
CA SER A 127 -7.40 9.28 9.38
C SER A 127 -8.38 8.09 9.46
N GLY A 128 -7.91 6.93 9.92
CA GLY A 128 -8.81 5.79 10.11
C GLY A 128 -9.95 6.05 11.10
N ARG A 129 -9.75 6.94 12.08
CA ARG A 129 -10.81 7.36 13.01
C ARG A 129 -11.84 8.25 12.32
N ASP A 130 -11.39 9.20 11.50
CA ASP A 130 -12.28 10.07 10.73
C ASP A 130 -13.09 9.27 9.71
N GLU A 131 -12.49 8.21 9.15
CA GLU A 131 -13.16 7.29 8.25
C GLU A 131 -14.33 6.59 8.94
N ILE A 132 -14.12 6.02 10.15
CA ILE A 132 -15.18 5.38 10.93
C ILE A 132 -16.30 6.38 11.26
N VAL A 133 -15.95 7.57 11.76
CA VAL A 133 -16.94 8.62 12.07
C VAL A 133 -17.67 9.05 10.79
N GLY A 134 -16.97 9.13 9.66
CA GLY A 134 -17.56 9.42 8.36
C GLY A 134 -18.56 8.35 7.90
N CYS A 135 -18.24 7.07 8.08
CA CYS A 135 -19.16 5.96 7.80
C CYS A 135 -20.44 6.08 8.61
N ILE A 136 -20.31 6.27 9.93
CA ILE A 136 -21.48 6.42 10.82
C ILE A 136 -22.36 7.59 10.39
N ARG A 137 -21.76 8.74 10.02
CA ARG A 137 -22.52 9.90 9.54
C ARG A 137 -23.24 9.62 8.22
N ARG A 138 -22.59 8.93 7.26
CA ARG A 138 -23.23 8.57 5.99
C ARG A 138 -24.42 7.64 6.22
N MET A 139 -24.25 6.57 7.01
CA MET A 139 -25.35 5.67 7.36
C MET A 139 -26.51 6.39 8.03
N ALA A 140 -26.24 7.32 8.95
CA ALA A 140 -27.27 8.12 9.62
C ALA A 140 -27.99 9.07 8.63
N ASN A 141 -27.28 9.69 7.69
CA ASN A 141 -27.88 10.54 6.66
C ASN A 141 -28.76 9.75 5.70
N ASP A 142 -28.40 8.51 5.40
CA ASP A 142 -29.19 7.61 4.55
C ASP A 142 -30.35 6.96 5.32
N HIS A 143 -30.55 7.34 6.60
CA HIS A 143 -31.58 6.81 7.50
C HIS A 143 -31.54 5.29 7.60
N LEU A 144 -30.34 4.67 7.56
CA LEU A 144 -30.17 3.24 7.68
C LEU A 144 -30.64 2.75 9.04
N PRO A 145 -31.60 1.78 9.11
CA PRO A 145 -32.05 1.22 10.37
C PRO A 145 -30.90 0.54 11.13
N PRO A 146 -30.78 0.71 12.46
CA PRO A 146 -29.71 0.08 13.24
C PRO A 146 -29.62 -1.43 13.08
N GLU A 147 -30.73 -2.12 12.85
CA GLU A 147 -30.84 -3.56 12.62
C GLU A 147 -30.28 -4.03 11.28
N GLU A 148 -30.07 -3.12 10.32
CA GLU A 148 -29.46 -3.39 9.02
C GLU A 148 -27.94 -3.12 9.02
N VAL A 149 -27.39 -2.63 10.15
CA VAL A 149 -25.97 -2.35 10.28
C VAL A 149 -25.23 -3.63 10.66
N ASP A 150 -24.55 -4.23 9.69
CA ASP A 150 -23.62 -5.33 9.85
C ASP A 150 -22.23 -4.98 9.27
N GLU A 151 -21.26 -5.89 9.35
CA GLU A 151 -19.89 -5.68 8.82
C GLU A 151 -19.92 -5.36 7.32
N GLN A 152 -20.72 -6.08 6.52
CA GLN A 152 -20.79 -5.90 5.07
C GLN A 152 -21.42 -4.55 4.71
N THR A 153 -22.44 -4.15 5.45
CA THR A 153 -23.08 -2.84 5.29
C THR A 153 -22.10 -1.74 5.65
N PHE A 154 -21.37 -1.87 6.77
CA PHE A 154 -20.36 -0.91 7.17
C PHE A 154 -19.25 -0.76 6.11
N GLU A 155 -18.75 -1.86 5.56
CA GLU A 155 -17.71 -1.87 4.51
C GLU A 155 -18.15 -1.13 3.24
N ARG A 156 -19.44 -1.20 2.88
CA ARG A 156 -19.98 -0.43 1.73
C ARG A 156 -19.93 1.08 1.92
N TYR A 157 -19.94 1.53 3.16
CA TYR A 157 -19.83 2.94 3.52
C TYR A 157 -18.38 3.42 3.71
N LEU A 158 -17.39 2.54 3.65
CA LEU A 158 -15.98 2.96 3.68
C LEU A 158 -15.61 3.73 2.41
N THR A 159 -14.90 4.84 2.58
CA THR A 159 -14.31 5.58 1.45
C THR A 159 -13.19 4.76 0.80
N PHE A 160 -12.47 3.98 1.63
CA PHE A 160 -11.37 3.12 1.21
C PHE A 160 -11.65 1.66 1.60
N PRO A 161 -12.38 0.88 0.76
CA PRO A 161 -12.79 -0.49 1.07
C PRO A 161 -11.65 -1.51 0.86
N TYR A 162 -10.40 -1.10 0.92
CA TYR A 162 -9.26 -1.95 0.63
C TYR A 162 -8.76 -2.66 1.88
N THR A 163 -8.65 -3.98 1.84
CA THR A 163 -8.08 -4.82 2.92
C THR A 163 -6.67 -5.25 2.52
N PRO A 164 -5.61 -4.58 3.00
CA PRO A 164 -4.25 -4.95 2.66
C PRO A 164 -3.82 -6.25 3.35
N ASP A 165 -2.99 -7.04 2.66
CA ASP A 165 -2.32 -8.20 3.26
C ASP A 165 -1.18 -7.77 4.17
N MET A 166 -0.53 -6.66 3.80
CA MET A 166 0.66 -6.13 4.46
C MET A 166 0.54 -4.62 4.61
N VAL A 167 0.74 -4.13 5.83
CA VAL A 167 0.81 -2.70 6.11
C VAL A 167 2.22 -2.34 6.56
N MET A 168 2.81 -1.37 5.90
CA MET A 168 4.13 -0.83 6.23
C MET A 168 4.03 0.57 6.77
N LYS A 169 4.67 0.80 7.92
CA LYS A 169 4.88 2.13 8.49
C LYS A 169 6.37 2.42 8.57
N THR A 170 6.78 3.56 8.03
CA THR A 170 8.13 4.09 8.09
C THR A 170 8.25 5.18 9.15
N GLY A 171 9.45 5.38 9.70
CA GLY A 171 9.71 6.48 10.64
C GLY A 171 9.21 6.27 12.06
N GLY A 172 9.10 5.02 12.52
CA GLY A 172 8.81 4.69 13.92
C GLY A 172 7.66 3.73 14.15
N TYR A 173 7.38 3.43 15.42
CA TYR A 173 6.45 2.38 15.86
C TYR A 173 5.06 2.88 16.26
N HIS A 174 4.77 4.18 16.14
CA HIS A 174 3.47 4.72 16.54
C HIS A 174 2.43 4.50 15.45
N LEU A 175 1.32 3.86 15.81
CA LEU A 175 0.15 3.68 14.96
C LEU A 175 -0.74 4.96 15.03
N THR A 176 -0.19 6.09 14.63
CA THR A 176 -0.99 7.29 14.43
C THR A 176 -1.74 7.18 13.10
N ASP A 177 -3.01 7.57 13.10
CA ASP A 177 -3.86 7.64 11.90
C ASP A 177 -4.03 6.31 11.12
N PHE A 178 -3.98 5.21 11.85
CA PHE A 178 -4.06 3.86 11.32
C PHE A 178 -5.45 3.57 10.73
N LEU A 179 -5.49 2.86 9.60
CA LEU A 179 -6.72 2.33 9.00
C LEU A 179 -7.26 1.16 9.83
N LEU A 180 -8.01 1.49 10.89
CA LEU A 180 -8.41 0.52 11.92
C LEU A 180 -9.20 -0.66 11.36
N TRP A 181 -10.23 -0.39 10.54
CA TRP A 181 -11.09 -1.43 10.00
C TRP A 181 -10.38 -2.27 8.93
N GLN A 182 -9.74 -1.60 8.00
CA GLN A 182 -9.14 -2.22 6.82
C GLN A 182 -7.94 -3.11 7.14
N SER A 183 -7.27 -2.87 8.27
CA SER A 183 -5.99 -3.53 8.61
C SER A 183 -6.10 -4.60 9.68
N VAL A 184 -7.32 -4.98 10.08
CA VAL A 184 -7.56 -5.97 11.18
C VAL A 184 -6.83 -7.29 10.95
N TYR A 185 -6.76 -7.75 9.71
CA TYR A 185 -6.09 -9.02 9.35
C TYR A 185 -4.77 -8.83 8.60
N SER A 186 -4.24 -7.60 8.56
CA SER A 186 -2.99 -7.28 7.88
C SER A 186 -1.78 -7.67 8.74
N GLU A 187 -0.72 -8.10 8.08
CA GLU A 187 0.60 -8.21 8.71
C GLU A 187 1.24 -6.83 8.81
N LEU A 188 1.57 -6.41 10.04
CA LEU A 188 2.14 -5.09 10.30
C LEU A 188 3.66 -5.13 10.29
N PHE A 189 4.27 -4.19 9.54
CA PHE A 189 5.70 -4.01 9.44
C PHE A 189 6.08 -2.57 9.81
N PHE A 190 6.96 -2.45 10.77
CA PHE A 190 7.50 -1.17 11.20
C PHE A 190 8.95 -1.07 10.73
N SER A 191 9.31 0.06 10.16
CA SER A 191 10.67 0.38 9.78
C SER A 191 11.12 1.63 10.52
N ASP A 192 12.30 1.55 11.20
CA ASP A 192 12.94 2.69 11.82
C ASP A 192 13.44 3.72 10.80
N VAL A 193 13.55 3.29 9.54
CA VAL A 193 14.01 4.15 8.45
C VAL A 193 12.89 5.11 8.08
N ASN A 194 13.18 6.42 8.11
CA ASN A 194 12.26 7.43 7.64
C ASN A 194 11.95 7.24 6.15
N TRP A 195 10.75 7.63 5.72
CA TRP A 195 10.27 7.52 4.34
C TRP A 195 11.31 8.00 3.31
N ARG A 196 11.90 9.16 3.51
CA ARG A 196 12.89 9.76 2.61
C ARG A 196 14.11 8.86 2.36
N TYR A 197 14.53 8.08 3.36
CA TYR A 197 15.71 7.20 3.29
C TYR A 197 15.36 5.74 3.09
N PHE A 198 14.09 5.40 2.94
CA PHE A 198 13.62 4.06 2.70
C PHE A 198 14.11 3.54 1.34
N ARG A 199 14.75 2.39 1.32
CA ARG A 199 15.45 1.82 0.15
C ARG A 199 14.80 0.52 -0.28
N LYS A 200 15.04 0.12 -1.54
CA LYS A 200 14.57 -1.16 -2.09
C LYS A 200 14.98 -2.36 -1.21
N ILE A 201 16.18 -2.34 -0.64
CA ILE A 201 16.67 -3.39 0.24
C ILE A 201 15.84 -3.53 1.53
N ASP A 202 15.37 -2.40 2.08
CA ASP A 202 14.54 -2.38 3.28
C ASP A 202 13.16 -2.96 2.95
N PHE A 203 12.63 -2.64 1.78
CA PHE A 203 11.39 -3.22 1.25
C PHE A 203 11.52 -4.73 0.99
N LEU A 204 12.58 -5.20 0.34
CA LEU A 204 12.82 -6.62 0.09
C LEU A 204 12.98 -7.44 1.40
N ARG A 205 13.58 -6.84 2.42
CA ARG A 205 13.66 -7.47 3.75
C ARG A 205 12.28 -7.64 4.38
N ALA A 206 11.42 -6.63 4.27
CA ALA A 206 10.05 -6.72 4.76
C ALA A 206 9.23 -7.78 4.00
N LEU A 207 9.36 -7.88 2.68
CA LEU A 207 8.73 -8.93 1.88
C LEU A 207 9.24 -10.32 2.26
N ARG A 208 10.54 -10.47 2.53
CA ARG A 208 11.10 -11.74 3.01
C ARG A 208 10.56 -12.10 4.40
N ASP A 209 10.38 -11.14 5.28
CA ASP A 209 9.80 -11.35 6.60
C ASP A 209 8.31 -11.73 6.48
N TYR A 210 7.56 -11.05 5.60
CA TYR A 210 6.17 -11.38 5.30
C TYR A 210 5.98 -12.85 4.95
N GLN A 211 6.76 -13.41 4.03
CA GLN A 211 6.63 -14.81 3.64
C GLN A 211 6.92 -15.81 4.77
N SER A 212 7.68 -15.41 5.80
CA SER A 212 7.99 -16.26 6.94
C SER A 212 6.86 -16.32 7.98
N ARG A 213 5.92 -15.39 7.92
CA ARG A 213 4.79 -15.29 8.86
C ARG A 213 3.64 -16.20 8.43
N LYS A 214 3.04 -16.90 9.40
CA LYS A 214 1.83 -17.70 9.18
C LYS A 214 0.61 -16.82 9.48
N ARG A 215 -0.13 -16.43 8.46
CA ARG A 215 -1.40 -15.70 8.63
C ARG A 215 -2.44 -16.63 9.24
N ARG A 216 -2.94 -16.31 10.42
CA ARG A 216 -3.92 -17.12 11.15
C ARG A 216 -5.35 -16.56 11.07
N PHE A 217 -5.57 -15.37 10.51
CA PHE A 217 -6.89 -14.74 10.36
C PHE A 217 -7.77 -14.82 11.64
N GLY A 218 -7.17 -14.61 12.81
CA GLY A 218 -7.89 -14.68 14.08
C GLY A 218 -8.23 -16.09 14.58
N LYS A 219 -7.67 -17.16 13.97
CA LYS A 219 -7.86 -18.57 14.37
C LYS A 219 -6.66 -19.10 15.13
#